data_b0a8c1be7c1fecbbb3c7c4980161a443
#
_entry.id   b0a8c1be7c1fecbbb3c7c4980161a443
#
_cell.length_a   1.000
_cell.length_b   1.000
_cell.length_c   1.000
_cell.angle_alpha   90.00
_cell.angle_beta   90.00
_cell.angle_gamma   90.00
#
_symmetry.space_group_name_H-M   'P 1'
#
loop_
_entity.id
_entity.type
_entity.pdbx_description
1 polymer ?
#
loop_
_entity_poly.entity_id
_entity_poly.type
_entity_poly.pdbx_seq_one_letter_code
_entity_poly.pdbx_strand_id
1 'polypeptide(L)'
;MREVLSGERLSRADMAGVLESGLREIHIGQIPAYADRVTLGDLTRTRFLDVKVLFLLAANDSVLPKRREEGGVLTEREREALRAAGLTLAPGGKAQLYEQRFYLYRLLTEASEQLHISYSTVDRSGKALRPSFLLRHLEQLFPKLRAAVPETGERFYSTPEAEQALIRALRAARKVAEENGDKSVVASAASLLSAFAAAEERKREAGMLADAACALYAEGQLFRETALALYGEVLTGSVTRVEEYFRCPFRHFANYGLRLRQLPEFQIAQQDLGSLAHRAIELVFRAAAKAEKSPAAYSDEELRVAAADAEREEVEADASGLYRDSAKNRWIVRKLTRIVTQSILVMAEQLRRGAYQPLAEELRFSSKDAPESTPVLSVGSMQLRGNIDRVDTAEHEGKLYVKVVDYKTGATSWEPYKILSGSQLQLLIYLSAITELFERQYPDKEILPGAVFYAPIGDAFVDLEKIRTQEALRKAKLKELTPSGLMNSDETALTLLAGDGEDAADFLPVRTSEGKIRLGENTVDASRFIKLQAYAKEKLREAGEAILGGNVQVLPLEEDGHTSCEYCPYRDV
;
A
#
# COMPACT_ATOMS: atom_id res chain seq x y z
N MET A 1 -12.24 27.77 13.15
CA MET A 1 -12.52 28.69 12.03
C MET A 1 -11.83 30.04 12.19
N ARG A 2 -12.05 30.77 13.29
CA ARG A 2 -11.40 32.10 13.53
C ARG A 2 -9.88 32.01 13.57
N GLU A 3 -9.31 30.96 14.13
CA GLU A 3 -7.84 30.75 14.23
C GLU A 3 -7.22 30.31 12.89
N VAL A 4 -7.95 29.54 12.08
CA VAL A 4 -7.44 28.98 10.83
C VAL A 4 -7.60 29.95 9.66
N LEU A 5 -8.66 30.76 9.65
CA LEU A 5 -9.00 31.65 8.54
C LEU A 5 -8.85 33.15 8.90
N SER A 6 -8.13 33.48 9.98
CA SER A 6 -8.03 34.86 10.50
C SER A 6 -7.34 35.86 9.57
N GLY A 7 -6.63 35.37 8.53
CA GLY A 7 -5.95 36.23 7.54
C GLY A 7 -6.61 36.25 6.16
N GLU A 8 -7.62 35.42 5.93
CA GLU A 8 -8.22 35.23 4.61
C GLU A 8 -9.46 36.11 4.40
N ARG A 9 -9.55 36.76 3.25
CA ARG A 9 -10.77 37.46 2.81
C ARG A 9 -11.63 36.50 1.99
N LEU A 10 -12.65 35.95 2.64
CA LEU A 10 -13.61 35.04 2.00
C LEU A 10 -14.81 35.82 1.47
N SER A 11 -15.35 35.40 0.33
CA SER A 11 -16.66 35.86 -0.11
C SER A 11 -17.77 35.30 0.82
N ARG A 12 -18.97 35.94 0.78
CA ARG A 12 -20.12 35.45 1.57
C ARG A 12 -20.49 34.00 1.17
N ALA A 13 -20.35 33.66 -0.11
CA ALA A 13 -20.64 32.33 -0.63
C ALA A 13 -19.62 31.28 -0.09
N ASP A 14 -18.33 31.62 -0.13
CA ASP A 14 -17.30 30.73 0.40
C ASP A 14 -17.44 30.52 1.91
N MET A 15 -17.75 31.59 2.64
CA MET A 15 -18.01 31.52 4.08
C MET A 15 -19.23 30.63 4.39
N ALA A 16 -20.30 30.74 3.61
CA ALA A 16 -21.47 29.88 3.75
C ALA A 16 -21.11 28.42 3.47
N GLY A 17 -20.34 28.14 2.42
CA GLY A 17 -19.89 26.77 2.08
C GLY A 17 -19.02 26.15 3.17
N VAL A 18 -18.07 26.90 3.73
CA VAL A 18 -17.22 26.44 4.84
C VAL A 18 -18.03 26.19 6.11
N LEU A 19 -18.99 27.06 6.42
CA LEU A 19 -19.91 26.87 7.55
C LEU A 19 -20.81 25.65 7.36
N GLU A 20 -21.36 25.47 6.17
CA GLU A 20 -22.23 24.32 5.85
C GLU A 20 -21.45 23.01 5.93
N SER A 21 -20.23 22.96 5.39
CA SER A 21 -19.35 21.78 5.53
C SER A 21 -19.04 21.46 6.99
N GLY A 22 -18.67 22.47 7.78
CA GLY A 22 -18.41 22.28 9.21
C GLY A 22 -19.65 21.85 10.02
N LEU A 23 -20.82 22.36 9.67
CA LEU A 23 -22.06 21.97 10.31
C LEU A 23 -22.53 20.55 9.95
N ARG A 24 -22.24 20.09 8.73
CA ARG A 24 -22.53 18.71 8.30
C ARG A 24 -21.72 17.66 9.07
N GLU A 25 -20.51 18.02 9.52
CA GLU A 25 -19.66 17.16 10.35
C GLU A 25 -20.05 17.14 11.84
N ILE A 26 -20.90 18.07 12.28
CA ILE A 26 -21.39 18.10 13.66
C ILE A 26 -22.55 17.11 13.82
N HIS A 27 -22.23 15.89 14.19
CA HIS A 27 -23.23 14.92 14.60
C HIS A 27 -23.69 15.21 16.03
N ILE A 28 -24.83 15.91 16.17
CA ILE A 28 -25.48 16.07 17.46
C ILE A 28 -26.25 14.78 17.73
N GLY A 29 -25.74 13.93 18.59
CA GLY A 29 -26.42 12.75 19.10
C GLY A 29 -27.57 13.14 20.04
N GLN A 30 -28.62 13.81 19.52
CA GLN A 30 -29.87 13.88 20.25
C GLN A 30 -30.59 12.57 20.08
N ILE A 31 -30.80 11.85 21.17
CA ILE A 31 -31.75 10.75 21.24
C ILE A 31 -33.13 11.38 21.17
N PRO A 32 -33.86 11.27 20.06
CA PRO A 32 -35.23 11.78 20.03
C PRO A 32 -36.09 10.92 20.97
N ALA A 33 -36.88 11.57 21.82
CA ALA A 33 -37.76 10.91 22.76
C ALA A 33 -38.98 10.30 22.04
N TYR A 34 -38.78 9.31 21.18
CA TYR A 34 -39.87 8.53 20.60
C TYR A 34 -39.94 7.16 21.26
N ALA A 35 -41.14 6.81 21.78
CA ALA A 35 -41.40 5.59 22.54
C ALA A 35 -41.35 4.29 21.69
N ASP A 36 -41.46 4.40 20.37
CA ASP A 36 -41.54 3.24 19.46
C ASP A 36 -40.27 3.15 18.60
N ARG A 37 -39.15 2.76 19.22
CA ARG A 37 -37.85 2.60 18.52
C ARG A 37 -37.00 1.46 19.07
N VAL A 38 -36.25 0.84 18.17
CA VAL A 38 -35.16 -0.05 18.54
C VAL A 38 -33.94 0.81 18.85
N THR A 39 -33.38 0.66 20.05
CA THR A 39 -32.15 1.35 20.44
C THR A 39 -30.95 0.48 20.07
N LEU A 40 -30.08 1.00 19.21
CA LEU A 40 -28.81 0.39 18.87
C LEU A 40 -27.69 1.06 19.67
N GLY A 41 -26.82 0.27 20.28
CA GLY A 41 -25.76 0.82 21.09
C GLY A 41 -24.52 -0.07 21.22
N ASP A 42 -23.46 0.52 21.74
CA ASP A 42 -22.20 -0.14 22.06
C ASP A 42 -22.13 -0.51 23.56
N LEU A 43 -21.58 -1.67 23.89
CA LEU A 43 -21.47 -2.19 25.25
C LEU A 43 -20.85 -1.20 26.25
N THR A 44 -19.91 -0.39 25.82
CA THR A 44 -19.14 0.49 26.70
C THR A 44 -19.68 1.92 26.76
N ARG A 45 -20.40 2.35 25.74
CA ARG A 45 -20.82 3.74 25.55
C ARG A 45 -22.31 3.96 25.79
N THR A 46 -23.12 2.92 25.58
CA THR A 46 -24.57 3.04 25.69
C THR A 46 -25.05 2.50 27.02
N ARG A 47 -25.94 3.22 27.68
CA ARG A 47 -26.66 2.75 28.86
C ARG A 47 -28.11 2.56 28.46
N PHE A 48 -28.55 1.32 28.55
CA PHE A 48 -29.93 0.97 28.33
C PHE A 48 -30.68 1.08 29.67
N LEU A 49 -31.90 1.55 29.64
CA LEU A 49 -32.80 1.61 30.79
C LEU A 49 -34.13 1.01 30.37
N ASP A 50 -34.73 0.19 31.24
CA ASP A 50 -36.06 -0.42 31.04
C ASP A 50 -36.22 -1.20 29.73
N VAL A 51 -35.19 -2.00 29.37
CA VAL A 51 -35.20 -2.81 28.15
C VAL A 51 -36.00 -4.09 28.37
N LYS A 52 -37.04 -4.31 27.59
CA LYS A 52 -37.84 -5.56 27.62
C LYS A 52 -37.10 -6.69 26.91
N VAL A 53 -36.63 -6.44 25.68
CA VAL A 53 -35.96 -7.41 24.82
C VAL A 53 -34.60 -6.90 24.42
N LEU A 54 -33.56 -7.67 24.71
CA LEU A 54 -32.17 -7.33 24.37
C LEU A 54 -31.60 -8.33 23.37
N PHE A 55 -31.02 -7.80 22.29
CA PHE A 55 -30.25 -8.58 21.32
C PHE A 55 -28.76 -8.27 21.47
N LEU A 56 -27.98 -9.23 21.95
CA LEU A 56 -26.53 -9.15 22.03
C LEU A 56 -25.92 -9.84 20.82
N LEU A 57 -25.35 -9.04 19.91
CA LEU A 57 -24.79 -9.52 18.66
C LEU A 57 -23.27 -9.72 18.76
N ALA A 58 -22.73 -10.60 17.91
CA ALA A 58 -21.29 -10.88 17.82
C ALA A 58 -20.66 -11.35 19.15
N ALA A 59 -21.30 -12.26 19.85
CA ALA A 59 -20.75 -12.88 21.07
C ALA A 59 -19.62 -13.88 20.76
N ASN A 60 -18.59 -13.39 20.04
CA ASN A 60 -17.42 -14.16 19.65
C ASN A 60 -16.22 -13.89 20.57
N ASP A 61 -15.29 -14.84 20.63
CA ASP A 61 -14.01 -14.66 21.32
C ASP A 61 -13.24 -13.50 20.68
N SER A 62 -12.48 -12.75 21.48
CA SER A 62 -11.80 -11.50 21.10
C SER A 62 -12.70 -10.28 20.80
N VAL A 63 -14.00 -10.47 20.54
CA VAL A 63 -14.97 -9.38 20.39
C VAL A 63 -15.66 -9.10 21.73
N LEU A 64 -16.00 -10.16 22.45
CA LEU A 64 -16.74 -10.06 23.72
C LEU A 64 -16.20 -11.04 24.77
N PRO A 65 -15.44 -10.58 25.78
CA PRO A 65 -14.90 -9.24 25.97
C PRO A 65 -13.84 -8.92 24.90
N LYS A 66 -13.74 -7.64 24.53
CA LYS A 66 -12.76 -7.18 23.55
C LYS A 66 -11.35 -7.39 24.07
N ARG A 67 -10.58 -8.23 23.41
CA ARG A 67 -9.16 -8.42 23.72
C ARG A 67 -8.41 -7.21 23.17
N ARG A 68 -7.74 -6.46 24.05
CA ARG A 68 -6.83 -5.43 23.60
C ARG A 68 -5.47 -6.07 23.39
N GLU A 69 -4.85 -5.79 22.26
CA GLU A 69 -3.48 -6.19 22.02
C GLU A 69 -2.57 -5.56 23.08
N GLU A 70 -1.76 -6.35 23.72
CA GLU A 70 -0.72 -5.91 24.65
C GLU A 70 0.44 -5.28 23.83
N GLY A 71 0.17 -4.14 23.22
CA GLY A 71 1.12 -3.38 22.42
C GLY A 71 1.49 -2.06 23.10
N GLY A 72 1.95 -2.10 24.33
CA GLY A 72 2.43 -0.91 25.05
C GLY A 72 3.93 -1.00 25.33
N VAL A 73 4.58 0.17 25.40
CA VAL A 73 5.99 0.30 25.81
C VAL A 73 6.23 -0.23 27.24
N LEU A 74 5.17 -0.31 28.05
CA LEU A 74 5.23 -0.73 29.46
C LEU A 74 4.46 -2.03 29.65
N THR A 75 5.12 -3.03 30.22
CA THR A 75 4.49 -4.26 30.71
C THR A 75 3.57 -3.98 31.91
N GLU A 76 2.64 -4.87 32.22
CA GLU A 76 1.72 -4.70 33.34
C GLU A 76 2.48 -4.63 34.69
N ARG A 77 3.59 -5.35 34.82
CA ARG A 77 4.47 -5.32 36.02
C ARG A 77 5.16 -3.95 36.18
N GLU A 78 5.63 -3.36 35.10
CA GLU A 78 6.22 -2.01 35.11
C GLU A 78 5.16 -0.96 35.44
N ARG A 79 3.94 -1.12 34.93
CA ARG A 79 2.80 -0.25 35.26
C ARG A 79 2.44 -0.31 36.74
N GLU A 80 2.45 -1.50 37.35
CA GLU A 80 2.22 -1.68 38.78
C GLU A 80 3.32 -1.03 39.62
N ALA A 81 4.58 -1.16 39.21
CA ALA A 81 5.71 -0.52 39.91
C ALA A 81 5.64 1.02 39.79
N LEU A 82 5.28 1.57 38.64
CA LEU A 82 5.11 3.01 38.44
C LEU A 82 3.92 3.58 39.24
N ARG A 83 2.82 2.83 39.35
CA ARG A 83 1.68 3.21 40.20
C ARG A 83 2.06 3.21 41.67
N ALA A 84 2.84 2.20 42.12
CA ALA A 84 3.36 2.12 43.47
C ALA A 84 4.31 3.30 43.79
N ALA A 85 4.99 3.83 42.79
CA ALA A 85 5.81 5.05 42.84
C ALA A 85 4.99 6.36 42.78
N GLY A 86 3.65 6.30 42.79
CA GLY A 86 2.76 7.46 42.82
C GLY A 86 2.39 8.05 41.45
N LEU A 87 2.74 7.38 40.33
CA LEU A 87 2.37 7.84 39.00
C LEU A 87 0.94 7.40 38.63
N THR A 88 0.14 8.36 38.17
CA THR A 88 -1.21 8.07 37.65
C THR A 88 -1.11 7.61 36.21
N LEU A 89 -1.42 6.33 35.98
CA LEU A 89 -1.43 5.70 34.65
C LEU A 89 -2.86 5.32 34.26
N ALA A 90 -3.15 5.36 32.96
CA ALA A 90 -4.39 4.82 32.41
C ALA A 90 -4.59 3.34 32.83
N PRO A 91 -5.85 2.85 32.94
CA PRO A 91 -6.13 1.48 33.32
C PRO A 91 -5.39 0.48 32.45
N GLY A 92 -4.73 -0.50 33.06
CA GLY A 92 -4.07 -1.60 32.36
C GLY A 92 -5.05 -2.66 31.85
N GLY A 93 -4.57 -3.65 31.10
CA GLY A 93 -5.39 -4.70 30.51
C GLY A 93 -6.26 -5.46 31.51
N LYS A 94 -5.74 -5.73 32.70
CA LYS A 94 -6.47 -6.42 33.80
C LYS A 94 -7.66 -5.57 34.31
N ALA A 95 -7.45 -4.27 34.56
CA ALA A 95 -8.50 -3.38 35.00
C ALA A 95 -9.60 -3.21 33.93
N GLN A 96 -9.19 -3.08 32.67
CA GLN A 96 -10.12 -2.99 31.53
C GLN A 96 -10.95 -4.28 31.36
N LEU A 97 -10.37 -5.46 31.60
CA LEU A 97 -11.09 -6.72 31.56
C LEU A 97 -12.18 -6.80 32.64
N TYR A 98 -11.87 -6.33 33.86
CA TYR A 98 -12.88 -6.26 34.94
C TYR A 98 -13.99 -5.27 34.60
N GLU A 99 -13.64 -4.14 34.03
CA GLU A 99 -14.61 -3.14 33.58
C GLU A 99 -15.54 -3.71 32.49
N GLN A 100 -15.00 -4.41 31.49
CA GLN A 100 -15.81 -5.06 30.46
C GLN A 100 -16.71 -6.16 31.03
N ARG A 101 -16.22 -6.94 32.01
CA ARG A 101 -17.06 -7.93 32.71
C ARG A 101 -18.21 -7.27 33.48
N PHE A 102 -17.95 -6.13 34.07
CA PHE A 102 -18.99 -5.37 34.75
C PHE A 102 -20.04 -4.82 33.76
N TYR A 103 -19.62 -4.29 32.61
CA TYR A 103 -20.56 -3.88 31.56
C TYR A 103 -21.39 -5.04 31.02
N LEU A 104 -20.76 -6.19 30.81
CA LEU A 104 -21.47 -7.42 30.41
C LEU A 104 -22.48 -7.85 31.45
N TYR A 105 -22.10 -7.88 32.72
CA TYR A 105 -23.02 -8.21 33.81
C TYR A 105 -24.24 -7.28 33.79
N ARG A 106 -24.01 -5.98 33.73
CA ARG A 106 -25.08 -5.01 33.65
C ARG A 106 -25.99 -5.24 32.43
N LEU A 107 -25.42 -5.40 31.25
CA LEU A 107 -26.15 -5.60 30.02
C LEU A 107 -27.04 -6.86 30.08
N LEU A 108 -26.49 -7.96 30.57
CA LEU A 108 -27.20 -9.24 30.66
C LEU A 108 -28.33 -9.22 31.70
N THR A 109 -28.24 -8.34 32.69
CA THR A 109 -29.28 -8.18 33.73
C THR A 109 -30.27 -7.04 33.44
N GLU A 110 -30.11 -6.31 32.37
CA GLU A 110 -30.98 -5.19 32.00
C GLU A 110 -32.27 -5.64 31.32
N ALA A 111 -32.24 -6.78 30.59
CA ALA A 111 -33.42 -7.29 29.91
C ALA A 111 -34.45 -7.86 30.92
N SER A 112 -35.68 -7.33 30.88
CA SER A 112 -36.72 -7.75 31.81
C SER A 112 -37.55 -8.93 31.30
N GLU A 113 -37.63 -9.16 29.98
CA GLU A 113 -38.49 -10.20 29.40
C GLU A 113 -37.66 -11.22 28.58
N GLN A 114 -36.80 -10.77 27.64
CA GLN A 114 -36.09 -11.67 26.74
C GLN A 114 -34.68 -11.21 26.47
N LEU A 115 -33.74 -12.17 26.43
CA LEU A 115 -32.36 -11.97 26.07
C LEU A 115 -32.00 -12.91 24.90
N HIS A 116 -31.63 -12.33 23.77
CA HIS A 116 -31.14 -13.04 22.58
C HIS A 116 -29.66 -12.81 22.40
N ILE A 117 -28.87 -13.87 22.32
CA ILE A 117 -27.42 -13.79 22.12
C ILE A 117 -27.07 -14.52 20.84
N SER A 118 -26.33 -13.87 19.95
CA SER A 118 -25.89 -14.47 18.71
C SER A 118 -24.38 -14.36 18.53
N TYR A 119 -23.79 -15.34 17.83
CA TYR A 119 -22.40 -15.35 17.44
C TYR A 119 -22.24 -15.92 16.03
N SER A 120 -21.17 -15.53 15.34
CA SER A 120 -20.84 -16.05 14.03
C SER A 120 -19.89 -17.24 14.14
N THR A 121 -20.07 -18.25 13.29
CA THR A 121 -19.15 -19.42 13.21
C THR A 121 -17.98 -19.17 12.26
N VAL A 122 -18.13 -18.22 11.32
CA VAL A 122 -17.12 -17.82 10.36
C VAL A 122 -17.11 -16.31 10.17
N ASP A 123 -15.99 -15.74 9.79
CA ASP A 123 -15.88 -14.34 9.37
C ASP A 123 -16.23 -14.16 7.88
N ARG A 124 -16.08 -12.92 7.37
CA ARG A 124 -16.36 -12.61 5.96
C ARG A 124 -15.42 -13.31 4.97
N SER A 125 -14.24 -13.74 5.42
CA SER A 125 -13.27 -14.47 4.62
C SER A 125 -13.44 -15.99 4.69
N GLY A 126 -14.44 -16.49 5.45
CA GLY A 126 -14.68 -17.91 5.67
C GLY A 126 -13.82 -18.53 6.78
N LYS A 127 -13.02 -17.74 7.50
CA LYS A 127 -12.21 -18.21 8.61
C LYS A 127 -13.08 -18.52 9.83
N ALA A 128 -12.88 -19.69 10.44
CA ALA A 128 -13.63 -20.11 11.60
C ALA A 128 -13.47 -19.16 12.80
N LEU A 129 -14.59 -18.76 13.38
CA LEU A 129 -14.67 -17.95 14.59
C LEU A 129 -15.10 -18.80 15.77
N ARG A 130 -14.58 -18.49 16.96
CA ARG A 130 -14.94 -19.15 18.20
C ARG A 130 -15.99 -18.35 18.97
N PRO A 131 -16.97 -19.02 19.60
CA PRO A 131 -17.89 -18.35 20.50
C PRO A 131 -17.17 -17.81 21.73
N SER A 132 -17.69 -16.72 22.30
CA SER A 132 -17.21 -16.15 23.55
C SER A 132 -17.31 -17.15 24.71
N PHE A 133 -16.38 -17.10 25.64
CA PHE A 133 -16.44 -17.87 26.87
C PHE A 133 -17.72 -17.60 27.70
N LEU A 134 -18.34 -16.44 27.50
CA LEU A 134 -19.61 -16.04 28.09
C LEU A 134 -20.70 -17.09 27.85
N LEU A 135 -20.76 -17.61 26.61
CA LEU A 135 -21.79 -18.60 26.25
C LEU A 135 -21.64 -19.89 27.07
N ARG A 136 -20.40 -20.36 27.30
CA ARG A 136 -20.14 -21.51 28.14
C ARG A 136 -20.59 -21.29 29.61
N HIS A 137 -20.38 -20.10 30.14
CA HIS A 137 -20.86 -19.75 31.48
C HIS A 137 -22.39 -19.72 31.54
N LEU A 138 -23.06 -19.21 30.53
CA LEU A 138 -24.51 -19.19 30.43
C LEU A 138 -25.08 -20.61 30.32
N GLU A 139 -24.48 -21.49 29.53
CA GLU A 139 -24.85 -22.92 29.45
C GLU A 139 -24.68 -23.66 30.76
N GLN A 140 -23.66 -23.31 31.56
CA GLN A 140 -23.48 -23.85 32.93
C GLN A 140 -24.56 -23.36 33.90
N LEU A 141 -24.94 -22.08 33.82
CA LEU A 141 -25.99 -21.49 34.64
C LEU A 141 -27.38 -21.97 34.25
N PHE A 142 -27.59 -22.19 32.95
CA PHE A 142 -28.84 -22.60 32.34
C PHE A 142 -28.67 -23.91 31.55
N PRO A 143 -28.65 -25.08 32.22
CA PRO A 143 -28.34 -26.37 31.57
C PRO A 143 -29.30 -26.78 30.43
N LYS A 144 -30.45 -26.14 30.31
CA LYS A 144 -31.42 -26.35 29.24
C LYS A 144 -31.17 -25.43 28.02
N LEU A 145 -30.30 -24.43 28.16
CA LEU A 145 -29.95 -23.55 27.07
C LEU A 145 -29.20 -24.33 25.97
N ARG A 146 -29.62 -24.16 24.74
CA ARG A 146 -28.94 -24.73 23.57
C ARG A 146 -28.79 -23.66 22.52
N ALA A 147 -27.62 -23.60 21.90
CA ALA A 147 -27.43 -22.79 20.69
C ALA A 147 -28.26 -23.40 19.54
N ALA A 148 -29.10 -22.61 18.95
CA ALA A 148 -29.84 -23.00 17.76
C ALA A 148 -29.22 -22.31 16.52
N VAL A 149 -29.00 -23.06 15.47
CA VAL A 149 -28.75 -22.47 14.16
C VAL A 149 -30.12 -22.03 13.65
N PRO A 150 -30.28 -20.73 13.27
CA PRO A 150 -31.54 -20.30 12.67
C PRO A 150 -31.87 -21.20 11.47
N GLU A 151 -33.08 -21.70 11.41
CA GLU A 151 -33.53 -22.43 10.23
C GLU A 151 -33.35 -21.52 9.03
N THR A 152 -32.63 -22.00 8.03
CA THR A 152 -32.32 -21.28 6.78
C THR A 152 -33.50 -21.19 5.83
N GLY A 153 -34.71 -21.06 6.34
CA GLY A 153 -35.85 -20.61 5.59
C GLY A 153 -35.74 -19.09 5.43
N GLU A 154 -35.39 -18.65 4.22
CA GLU A 154 -35.27 -17.21 3.93
C GLU A 154 -36.66 -16.54 4.14
N ARG A 155 -36.85 -15.93 5.31
CA ARG A 155 -37.97 -15.07 5.61
C ARG A 155 -37.51 -13.63 5.49
N PHE A 156 -38.12 -12.90 4.58
CA PHE A 156 -37.82 -11.47 4.40
C PHE A 156 -38.91 -10.66 5.12
N TYR A 157 -38.46 -9.74 5.95
CA TYR A 157 -39.36 -8.87 6.74
C TYR A 157 -39.51 -7.49 6.11
N SER A 158 -38.70 -7.18 5.08
CA SER A 158 -38.78 -5.92 4.36
C SER A 158 -38.42 -6.11 2.89
N THR A 159 -38.90 -5.20 2.05
CA THR A 159 -38.60 -5.18 0.62
C THR A 159 -37.09 -5.04 0.32
N PRO A 160 -36.36 -4.10 0.94
CA PRO A 160 -34.93 -3.96 0.70
C PRO A 160 -34.16 -5.23 1.06
N GLU A 161 -34.58 -5.96 2.07
CA GLU A 161 -33.93 -7.22 2.46
C GLU A 161 -34.17 -8.31 1.40
N ALA A 162 -35.40 -8.41 0.88
CA ALA A 162 -35.72 -9.34 -0.20
C ALA A 162 -34.97 -9.01 -1.51
N GLU A 163 -34.84 -7.74 -1.85
CA GLU A 163 -34.05 -7.27 -2.99
C GLU A 163 -32.57 -7.68 -2.88
N GLN A 164 -31.94 -7.42 -1.73
CA GLN A 164 -30.57 -7.83 -1.50
C GLN A 164 -30.37 -9.35 -1.53
N ALA A 165 -31.31 -10.11 -1.01
CA ALA A 165 -31.30 -11.56 -1.06
C ALA A 165 -31.45 -12.06 -2.51
N LEU A 166 -32.35 -11.47 -3.28
CA LEU A 166 -32.54 -11.77 -4.69
C LEU A 166 -31.25 -11.49 -5.49
N ILE A 167 -30.61 -10.34 -5.29
CA ILE A 167 -29.35 -10.00 -5.96
C ILE A 167 -28.27 -11.03 -5.62
N ARG A 168 -28.13 -11.41 -4.34
CA ARG A 168 -27.16 -12.44 -3.93
C ARG A 168 -27.46 -13.80 -4.56
N ALA A 169 -28.73 -14.20 -4.57
CA ALA A 169 -29.15 -15.47 -5.15
C ALA A 169 -28.91 -15.53 -6.67
N LEU A 170 -29.23 -14.46 -7.40
CA LEU A 170 -28.99 -14.34 -8.83
C LEU A 170 -27.50 -14.38 -9.18
N ARG A 171 -26.64 -13.67 -8.41
CA ARG A 171 -25.20 -13.71 -8.59
C ARG A 171 -24.62 -15.11 -8.32
N ALA A 172 -25.09 -15.78 -7.26
CA ALA A 172 -24.68 -17.14 -6.95
C ALA A 172 -25.12 -18.12 -8.03
N ALA A 173 -26.35 -18.00 -8.53
CA ALA A 173 -26.88 -18.82 -9.61
C ALA A 173 -26.08 -18.66 -10.91
N ARG A 174 -25.70 -17.43 -11.25
CA ARG A 174 -24.85 -17.14 -12.40
C ARG A 174 -23.51 -17.84 -12.29
N LYS A 175 -22.80 -17.68 -11.15
CA LYS A 175 -21.49 -18.31 -10.92
C LYS A 175 -21.57 -19.83 -11.06
N VAL A 176 -22.59 -20.45 -10.46
CA VAL A 176 -22.85 -21.89 -10.54
C VAL A 176 -23.17 -22.35 -11.96
N ALA A 177 -23.92 -21.52 -12.72
CA ALA A 177 -24.22 -21.83 -14.13
C ALA A 177 -22.98 -21.79 -15.02
N GLU A 178 -22.06 -20.83 -14.79
CA GLU A 178 -20.78 -20.74 -15.50
C GLU A 178 -19.85 -21.92 -15.17
N GLU A 179 -19.86 -22.41 -13.94
CA GLU A 179 -19.03 -23.52 -13.46
C GLU A 179 -19.64 -24.91 -13.66
N ASN A 180 -20.82 -25.02 -14.31
CA ASN A 180 -21.61 -26.26 -14.40
C ASN A 180 -21.90 -26.93 -13.03
N GLY A 181 -22.09 -26.12 -12.00
CA GLY A 181 -22.25 -26.56 -10.62
C GLY A 181 -23.68 -26.97 -10.25
N ASP A 182 -24.02 -26.85 -8.97
CA ASP A 182 -25.27 -27.34 -8.39
C ASP A 182 -26.52 -26.57 -8.91
N LYS A 183 -27.33 -27.25 -9.71
CA LYS A 183 -28.57 -26.68 -10.27
C LYS A 183 -29.60 -26.26 -9.23
N SER A 184 -29.51 -26.73 -7.98
CA SER A 184 -30.41 -26.33 -6.91
C SER A 184 -30.30 -24.84 -6.57
N VAL A 185 -29.11 -24.27 -6.67
CA VAL A 185 -28.85 -22.84 -6.47
C VAL A 185 -29.56 -22.00 -7.54
N VAL A 186 -29.51 -22.45 -8.79
CA VAL A 186 -30.22 -21.77 -9.90
C VAL A 186 -31.74 -21.84 -9.70
N ALA A 187 -32.24 -23.01 -9.29
CA ALA A 187 -33.67 -23.20 -9.03
C ALA A 187 -34.16 -22.32 -7.86
N SER A 188 -33.38 -22.21 -6.80
CA SER A 188 -33.69 -21.34 -5.65
C SER A 188 -33.73 -19.86 -6.05
N ALA A 189 -32.78 -19.40 -6.85
CA ALA A 189 -32.76 -18.03 -7.36
C ALA A 189 -33.97 -17.74 -8.27
N ALA A 190 -34.32 -18.68 -9.15
CA ALA A 190 -35.48 -18.58 -10.02
C ALA A 190 -36.82 -18.52 -9.22
N SER A 191 -36.90 -19.34 -8.16
CA SER A 191 -38.08 -19.31 -7.26
C SER A 191 -38.22 -17.99 -6.53
N LEU A 192 -37.09 -17.44 -6.02
CA LEU A 192 -37.07 -16.14 -5.34
C LEU A 192 -37.42 -15.00 -6.30
N LEU A 193 -36.87 -15.04 -7.53
CA LEU A 193 -37.19 -14.07 -8.57
C LEU A 193 -38.69 -14.10 -8.92
N SER A 194 -39.27 -15.31 -9.08
CA SER A 194 -40.69 -15.49 -9.37
C SER A 194 -41.56 -14.97 -8.23
N ALA A 195 -41.19 -15.23 -6.99
CA ALA A 195 -41.91 -14.74 -5.81
C ALA A 195 -41.85 -13.20 -5.73
N PHE A 196 -40.70 -12.60 -6.02
CA PHE A 196 -40.53 -11.15 -6.03
C PHE A 196 -41.33 -10.49 -7.17
N ALA A 197 -41.33 -11.11 -8.35
CA ALA A 197 -42.08 -10.65 -9.53
C ALA A 197 -43.62 -10.92 -9.46
N ALA A 198 -44.10 -11.67 -8.47
CA ALA A 198 -45.52 -11.96 -8.31
C ALA A 198 -46.38 -10.71 -8.02
N ALA A 199 -45.78 -9.68 -7.42
CA ALA A 199 -46.39 -8.38 -7.27
C ALA A 199 -46.27 -7.60 -8.60
N GLU A 200 -47.39 -7.21 -9.20
CA GLU A 200 -47.44 -6.52 -10.50
C GLU A 200 -46.56 -5.25 -10.53
N GLU A 201 -46.55 -4.52 -9.42
CA GLU A 201 -45.75 -3.31 -9.21
C GLU A 201 -44.23 -3.55 -9.31
N ARG A 202 -43.78 -4.80 -9.08
CA ARG A 202 -42.38 -5.18 -9.01
C ARG A 202 -41.86 -5.97 -10.19
N LYS A 203 -42.72 -6.33 -11.14
CA LYS A 203 -42.28 -7.07 -12.33
C LYS A 203 -41.15 -6.37 -13.09
N ARG A 204 -41.29 -5.05 -13.26
CA ARG A 204 -40.27 -4.25 -13.94
C ARG A 204 -38.94 -4.25 -13.16
N GLU A 205 -39.02 -4.09 -11.86
CA GLU A 205 -37.85 -4.08 -10.97
C GLU A 205 -37.18 -5.45 -10.93
N ALA A 206 -37.97 -6.54 -10.81
CA ALA A 206 -37.46 -7.91 -10.90
C ALA A 206 -36.70 -8.17 -12.22
N GLY A 207 -37.28 -7.68 -13.35
CA GLY A 207 -36.61 -7.74 -14.65
C GLY A 207 -35.27 -6.99 -14.65
N MET A 208 -35.25 -5.76 -14.18
CA MET A 208 -34.03 -4.96 -14.10
C MET A 208 -32.97 -5.60 -13.20
N LEU A 209 -33.35 -6.18 -12.05
CA LEU A 209 -32.43 -6.88 -11.16
C LEU A 209 -31.88 -8.17 -11.80
N ALA A 210 -32.73 -8.92 -12.50
CA ALA A 210 -32.30 -10.11 -13.24
C ALA A 210 -31.35 -9.74 -14.38
N ASP A 211 -31.69 -8.73 -15.18
CA ASP A 211 -30.84 -8.23 -16.26
C ASP A 211 -29.49 -7.74 -15.71
N ALA A 212 -29.48 -6.97 -14.61
CA ALA A 212 -28.26 -6.50 -13.98
C ALA A 212 -27.40 -7.63 -13.38
N ALA A 213 -28.05 -8.66 -12.80
CA ALA A 213 -27.33 -9.81 -12.25
C ALA A 213 -26.77 -10.74 -13.35
N CYS A 214 -27.48 -10.84 -14.47
CA CYS A 214 -27.10 -11.61 -15.65
C CYS A 214 -26.31 -10.80 -16.68
N ALA A 215 -26.31 -9.48 -16.56
CA ALA A 215 -25.45 -8.67 -17.40
C ALA A 215 -24.02 -9.16 -17.21
N LEU A 216 -23.49 -9.78 -18.25
CA LEU A 216 -22.05 -9.83 -18.45
C LEU A 216 -21.64 -8.37 -18.35
N TYR A 217 -20.77 -8.01 -17.40
CA TYR A 217 -20.08 -6.74 -17.49
C TYR A 217 -19.54 -6.73 -18.91
N ALA A 218 -20.22 -6.01 -19.79
CA ALA A 218 -19.89 -6.01 -21.17
C ALA A 218 -18.46 -5.56 -21.22
N GLU A 219 -17.57 -6.58 -21.45
CA GLU A 219 -16.40 -6.32 -22.20
C GLU A 219 -15.76 -5.00 -21.78
N GLY A 220 -15.04 -4.89 -20.73
CA GLY A 220 -14.27 -3.72 -20.32
C GLY A 220 -13.50 -3.08 -21.48
N GLN A 221 -14.23 -2.68 -22.53
CA GLN A 221 -13.75 -2.17 -23.78
C GLN A 221 -14.47 -0.87 -24.12
N LEU A 222 -13.74 0.22 -24.12
CA LEU A 222 -14.21 1.49 -24.65
C LEU A 222 -14.10 1.46 -26.19
N PHE A 223 -14.95 2.24 -26.87
CA PHE A 223 -14.70 2.54 -28.26
C PHE A 223 -13.34 3.26 -28.41
N ARG A 224 -12.62 2.97 -29.48
CA ARG A 224 -11.30 3.55 -29.72
C ARG A 224 -11.34 5.09 -29.72
N GLU A 225 -12.36 5.69 -30.29
CA GLU A 225 -12.53 7.14 -30.30
C GLU A 225 -12.66 7.71 -28.87
N THR A 226 -13.37 6.99 -27.99
CA THR A 226 -13.48 7.39 -26.59
C THR A 226 -12.14 7.27 -25.87
N ALA A 227 -11.40 6.20 -26.11
CA ALA A 227 -10.06 6.03 -25.53
C ALA A 227 -9.09 7.13 -26.03
N LEU A 228 -9.11 7.45 -27.33
CA LEU A 228 -8.31 8.54 -27.87
C LEU A 228 -8.72 9.92 -27.34
N ALA A 229 -10.02 10.15 -27.10
CA ALA A 229 -10.49 11.38 -26.46
C ALA A 229 -10.03 11.52 -25.01
N LEU A 230 -9.91 10.40 -24.27
CA LEU A 230 -9.44 10.38 -22.88
C LEU A 230 -7.91 10.53 -22.76
N TYR A 231 -7.16 9.87 -23.63
CA TYR A 231 -5.71 9.69 -23.48
C TYR A 231 -4.89 10.45 -24.51
N GLY A 232 -5.50 10.93 -25.60
CA GLY A 232 -4.80 11.47 -26.78
C GLY A 232 -4.29 10.38 -27.72
N GLU A 233 -3.72 10.78 -28.85
CA GLU A 233 -3.11 9.85 -29.83
C GLU A 233 -1.79 9.27 -29.34
N VAL A 234 -1.10 9.99 -28.46
CA VAL A 234 0.16 9.61 -27.83
C VAL A 234 -0.05 9.52 -26.32
N LEU A 235 0.10 8.31 -25.79
CA LEU A 235 -0.04 8.07 -24.36
C LEU A 235 1.21 8.56 -23.62
N THR A 236 1.09 9.67 -22.89
CA THR A 236 2.17 10.20 -22.07
C THR A 236 1.99 9.76 -20.62
N GLY A 237 3.03 9.19 -19.99
CA GLY A 237 2.93 8.78 -18.59
C GLY A 237 4.23 8.22 -18.01
N SER A 238 4.17 7.84 -16.74
CA SER A 238 5.29 7.17 -16.04
C SER A 238 5.27 5.66 -16.29
N VAL A 239 6.39 5.00 -16.02
CA VAL A 239 6.47 3.53 -16.02
C VAL A 239 5.48 2.93 -15.01
N THR A 240 5.36 3.54 -13.84
CA THR A 240 4.41 3.14 -12.78
C THR A 240 2.96 3.12 -13.27
N ARG A 241 2.58 4.06 -14.16
CA ARG A 241 1.26 4.07 -14.81
C ARG A 241 1.03 2.80 -15.64
N VAL A 242 2.05 2.33 -16.34
CA VAL A 242 1.98 1.11 -17.15
C VAL A 242 1.94 -0.13 -16.26
N GLU A 243 2.75 -0.18 -15.24
CA GLU A 243 2.71 -1.26 -14.24
C GLU A 243 1.33 -1.35 -13.59
N GLU A 244 0.67 -0.21 -13.35
CA GLU A 244 -0.70 -0.17 -12.83
C GLU A 244 -1.73 -0.73 -13.82
N TYR A 245 -1.54 -0.51 -15.13
CA TYR A 245 -2.35 -1.15 -16.16
C TYR A 245 -2.25 -2.68 -16.11
N PHE A 246 -1.04 -3.21 -15.99
CA PHE A 246 -0.85 -4.66 -15.86
C PHE A 246 -1.38 -5.23 -14.54
N ARG A 247 -1.40 -4.44 -13.47
CA ARG A 247 -2.06 -4.85 -12.21
C ARG A 247 -3.56 -4.93 -12.34
N CYS A 248 -4.20 -4.02 -13.06
CA CYS A 248 -5.61 -4.07 -13.44
C CYS A 248 -5.93 -2.96 -14.46
N PRO A 249 -6.37 -3.30 -15.69
CA PRO A 249 -6.77 -2.30 -16.68
C PRO A 249 -7.87 -1.35 -16.20
N PHE A 250 -8.86 -1.86 -15.46
CA PHE A 250 -9.92 -1.03 -14.88
C PHE A 250 -9.38 -0.02 -13.86
N ARG A 251 -8.49 -0.44 -12.99
CA ARG A 251 -7.86 0.46 -12.00
C ARG A 251 -7.06 1.56 -12.71
N HIS A 252 -6.32 1.22 -13.76
CA HIS A 252 -5.66 2.21 -14.61
C HIS A 252 -6.66 3.19 -15.23
N PHE A 253 -7.78 2.70 -15.78
CA PHE A 253 -8.84 3.54 -16.34
C PHE A 253 -9.45 4.49 -15.30
N ALA A 254 -9.77 3.98 -14.11
CA ALA A 254 -10.31 4.79 -13.01
C ALA A 254 -9.34 5.92 -12.60
N ASN A 255 -8.04 5.61 -12.44
CA ASN A 255 -7.04 6.57 -11.99
C ASN A 255 -6.61 7.56 -13.08
N TYR A 256 -6.44 7.11 -14.33
CA TYR A 256 -5.83 7.90 -15.40
C TYR A 256 -6.80 8.30 -16.53
N GLY A 257 -7.86 7.53 -16.74
CA GLY A 257 -8.95 7.87 -17.67
C GLY A 257 -9.96 8.78 -17.00
N LEU A 258 -10.64 8.30 -15.98
CA LEU A 258 -11.61 9.06 -15.20
C LEU A 258 -10.96 10.05 -14.24
N ARG A 259 -9.69 9.88 -13.92
CA ARG A 259 -8.91 10.72 -13.00
C ARG A 259 -9.54 10.81 -11.60
N LEU A 260 -10.12 9.71 -11.15
CA LEU A 260 -10.68 9.62 -9.81
C LEU A 260 -9.56 9.78 -8.78
N ARG A 261 -9.82 10.57 -7.75
CA ARG A 261 -8.87 10.81 -6.67
C ARG A 261 -9.61 10.76 -5.33
N GLN A 262 -8.98 10.16 -4.35
CA GLN A 262 -9.43 10.29 -2.97
C GLN A 262 -9.25 11.75 -2.52
N LEU A 263 -10.19 12.23 -1.70
CA LEU A 263 -10.05 13.55 -1.09
C LEU A 263 -8.80 13.55 -0.21
N PRO A 264 -7.93 14.57 -0.35
CA PRO A 264 -6.74 14.65 0.48
C PRO A 264 -7.14 14.90 1.94
N GLU A 265 -6.60 14.10 2.85
CA GLU A 265 -6.70 14.33 4.28
C GLU A 265 -5.48 15.10 4.77
N PHE A 266 -5.66 16.04 5.71
CA PHE A 266 -4.55 16.77 6.30
C PHE A 266 -3.84 15.91 7.35
N GLN A 267 -3.16 14.88 6.86
CA GLN A 267 -2.33 13.96 7.64
C GLN A 267 -1.16 13.47 6.80
N ILE A 268 -0.04 13.16 7.44
CA ILE A 268 1.13 12.62 6.74
C ILE A 268 0.77 11.22 6.23
N ALA A 269 0.71 11.08 4.90
CA ALA A 269 0.55 9.80 4.23
C ALA A 269 1.90 9.13 3.97
N GLN A 270 1.88 7.84 3.66
CA GLN A 270 3.09 7.09 3.33
C GLN A 270 3.83 7.68 2.12
N GLN A 271 3.10 8.22 1.15
CA GLN A 271 3.68 8.88 -0.02
C GLN A 271 4.44 10.15 0.33
N ASP A 272 3.96 10.94 1.30
CA ASP A 272 4.64 12.16 1.76
C ASP A 272 5.98 11.82 2.41
N LEU A 273 6.02 10.75 3.21
CA LEU A 273 7.26 10.25 3.82
C LEU A 273 8.25 9.76 2.77
N GLY A 274 7.75 9.05 1.74
CA GLY A 274 8.57 8.63 0.61
C GLY A 274 9.19 9.82 -0.11
N SER A 275 8.37 10.79 -0.48
CA SER A 275 8.83 12.00 -1.18
C SER A 275 9.86 12.81 -0.37
N LEU A 276 9.61 12.97 0.94
CA LEU A 276 10.54 13.66 1.84
C LEU A 276 11.88 12.93 1.94
N ALA A 277 11.86 11.59 2.02
CA ALA A 277 13.06 10.77 2.08
C ALA A 277 13.89 10.86 0.78
N HIS A 278 13.25 10.72 -0.39
CA HIS A 278 13.92 10.85 -1.69
C HIS A 278 14.56 12.23 -1.84
N ARG A 279 13.81 13.28 -1.50
CA ARG A 279 14.28 14.64 -1.61
C ARG A 279 15.47 14.94 -0.69
N ALA A 280 15.47 14.44 0.54
CA ALA A 280 16.57 14.58 1.46
C ALA A 280 17.84 13.87 0.95
N ILE A 281 17.71 12.66 0.39
CA ILE A 281 18.83 11.94 -0.23
C ILE A 281 19.37 12.73 -1.43
N GLU A 282 18.49 13.18 -2.32
CA GLU A 282 18.84 14.00 -3.49
C GLU A 282 19.67 15.23 -3.08
N LEU A 283 19.23 15.97 -2.06
CA LEU A 283 19.94 17.17 -1.59
C LEU A 283 21.35 16.86 -1.11
N VAL A 284 21.54 15.77 -0.37
CA VAL A 284 22.86 15.37 0.13
C VAL A 284 23.79 15.00 -1.04
N PHE A 285 23.33 14.17 -1.96
CA PHE A 285 24.13 13.74 -3.12
C PHE A 285 24.40 14.90 -4.08
N ARG A 286 23.41 15.77 -4.30
CA ARG A 286 23.57 16.99 -5.12
C ARG A 286 24.56 17.97 -4.49
N ALA A 287 24.57 18.13 -3.17
CA ALA A 287 25.56 18.94 -2.45
C ALA A 287 26.98 18.36 -2.61
N ALA A 288 27.11 17.04 -2.54
CA ALA A 288 28.37 16.36 -2.79
C ALA A 288 28.87 16.57 -4.23
N ALA A 289 27.97 16.42 -5.22
CA ALA A 289 28.30 16.67 -6.63
C ALA A 289 28.72 18.12 -6.89
N LYS A 290 28.04 19.12 -6.28
CA LYS A 290 28.44 20.54 -6.37
C LYS A 290 29.82 20.80 -5.74
N ALA A 291 30.19 20.05 -4.74
CA ALA A 291 31.53 20.12 -4.11
C ALA A 291 32.58 19.31 -4.86
N GLU A 292 32.24 18.72 -6.02
CA GLU A 292 33.07 17.82 -6.80
C GLU A 292 33.67 16.67 -5.94
N LYS A 293 32.91 16.23 -4.94
CA LYS A 293 33.36 15.22 -3.99
C LYS A 293 32.34 14.07 -3.95
N SER A 294 32.83 12.84 -4.14
CA SER A 294 31.94 11.67 -4.00
C SER A 294 31.39 11.55 -2.57
N PRO A 295 30.12 11.14 -2.36
CA PRO A 295 29.58 10.83 -1.04
C PRO A 295 30.44 9.81 -0.27
N ALA A 296 31.16 8.92 -0.97
CA ALA A 296 32.10 7.97 -0.40
C ALA A 296 33.28 8.63 0.35
N ALA A 297 33.63 9.85 -0.04
CA ALA A 297 34.79 10.58 0.52
C ALA A 297 34.45 11.42 1.77
N TYR A 298 33.18 11.51 2.15
CA TYR A 298 32.74 12.17 3.38
C TYR A 298 32.88 11.22 4.58
N SER A 299 33.16 11.77 5.75
CA SER A 299 33.06 11.04 7.01
C SER A 299 31.58 10.76 7.35
N ASP A 300 31.36 9.77 8.19
CA ASP A 300 29.99 9.45 8.64
C ASP A 300 29.34 10.63 9.39
N GLU A 301 30.14 11.45 10.10
CA GLU A 301 29.63 12.63 10.81
C GLU A 301 29.22 13.75 9.84
N GLU A 302 30.04 14.04 8.82
CA GLU A 302 29.68 15.00 7.78
C GLU A 302 28.38 14.60 7.06
N LEU A 303 28.19 13.28 6.77
CA LEU A 303 26.97 12.79 6.17
C LEU A 303 25.76 12.89 7.10
N ARG A 304 25.93 12.70 8.41
CA ARG A 304 24.84 12.91 9.39
C ARG A 304 24.37 14.36 9.43
N VAL A 305 25.31 15.28 9.45
CA VAL A 305 25.03 16.72 9.42
C VAL A 305 24.32 17.08 8.11
N ALA A 306 24.86 16.65 6.98
CA ALA A 306 24.26 16.92 5.67
C ALA A 306 22.84 16.36 5.54
N ALA A 307 22.58 15.14 6.03
CA ALA A 307 21.23 14.53 6.02
C ALA A 307 20.24 15.32 6.90
N ALA A 308 20.66 15.75 8.10
CA ALA A 308 19.82 16.53 8.99
C ALA A 308 19.53 17.93 8.43
N ASP A 309 20.49 18.56 7.76
CA ASP A 309 20.31 19.86 7.12
C ASP A 309 19.38 19.76 5.92
N ALA A 310 19.55 18.75 5.06
CA ALA A 310 18.70 18.51 3.90
C ALA A 310 17.24 18.31 4.28
N GLU A 311 16.98 17.50 5.31
CA GLU A 311 15.61 17.26 5.75
C GLU A 311 14.99 18.51 6.41
N ARG A 312 15.79 19.26 7.17
CA ARG A 312 15.32 20.54 7.75
C ARG A 312 14.93 21.50 6.64
N GLU A 313 15.73 21.63 5.59
CA GLU A 313 15.43 22.47 4.42
C GLU A 313 14.08 22.08 3.80
N GLU A 314 13.82 20.80 3.58
CA GLU A 314 12.56 20.34 3.01
C GLU A 314 11.35 20.52 3.94
N VAL A 315 11.53 20.30 5.24
CA VAL A 315 10.47 20.54 6.24
C VAL A 315 10.15 22.03 6.37
N GLU A 316 11.14 22.91 6.24
CA GLU A 316 10.94 24.37 6.25
C GLU A 316 10.31 24.87 4.96
N ALA A 317 10.62 24.24 3.81
CA ALA A 317 10.05 24.54 2.50
C ALA A 317 8.60 24.07 2.36
N ASP A 318 8.11 23.19 3.25
CA ASP A 318 6.71 22.73 3.23
C ASP A 318 5.73 23.89 3.49
N ALA A 319 5.11 24.37 2.42
CA ALA A 319 4.13 25.45 2.47
C ALA A 319 2.82 25.05 3.18
N SER A 320 2.49 23.75 3.23
CA SER A 320 1.29 23.26 3.91
C SER A 320 1.41 23.28 5.42
N GLY A 321 2.64 23.30 5.95
CA GLY A 321 2.94 23.20 7.37
C GLY A 321 2.67 21.83 7.99
N LEU A 322 2.32 20.83 7.17
CA LEU A 322 1.89 19.50 7.60
C LEU A 322 2.94 18.80 8.49
N TYR A 323 4.21 18.91 8.13
CA TYR A 323 5.29 18.27 8.90
C TYR A 323 5.52 18.90 10.28
N ARG A 324 5.09 20.16 10.48
CA ARG A 324 5.29 20.93 11.72
C ARG A 324 4.04 21.08 12.58
N ASP A 325 2.87 20.73 12.03
CA ASP A 325 1.55 20.99 12.61
C ASP A 325 1.39 20.42 14.04
N SER A 326 1.77 19.19 14.27
CA SER A 326 1.54 18.50 15.54
C SER A 326 2.80 17.89 16.15
N ALA A 327 2.75 17.58 17.46
CA ALA A 327 3.82 16.84 18.13
C ALA A 327 4.02 15.44 17.50
N LYS A 328 2.93 14.82 17.04
CA LYS A 328 2.96 13.53 16.33
C LYS A 328 3.70 13.67 15.00
N ASN A 329 3.38 14.69 14.20
CA ASN A 329 4.01 14.91 12.90
C ASN A 329 5.50 15.21 13.05
N ARG A 330 5.87 16.08 13.98
CA ARG A 330 7.29 16.35 14.32
C ARG A 330 8.05 15.11 14.79
N TRP A 331 7.38 14.18 15.49
CA TRP A 331 8.00 12.91 15.88
C TRP A 331 8.19 11.98 14.68
N ILE A 332 7.21 11.90 13.79
CA ILE A 332 7.31 11.11 12.53
C ILE A 332 8.48 11.60 11.70
N VAL A 333 8.61 12.92 11.50
CA VAL A 333 9.72 13.54 10.78
C VAL A 333 11.06 13.17 11.41
N ARG A 334 11.24 13.37 12.72
CA ARG A 334 12.48 12.98 13.42
C ARG A 334 12.83 11.49 13.28
N LYS A 335 11.80 10.64 13.26
CA LYS A 335 12.02 9.20 12.98
C LYS A 335 12.51 9.00 11.55
N LEU A 336 11.93 9.70 10.60
CA LEU A 336 12.34 9.66 9.20
C LEU A 336 13.78 10.16 9.00
N THR A 337 14.18 11.28 9.68
CA THR A 337 15.56 11.79 9.67
C THR A 337 16.56 10.68 10.02
N ARG A 338 16.27 9.94 11.08
CA ARG A 338 17.15 8.84 11.51
C ARG A 338 17.25 7.74 10.45
N ILE A 339 16.12 7.39 9.83
CA ILE A 339 16.04 6.36 8.78
C ILE A 339 16.83 6.81 7.55
N VAL A 340 16.58 8.01 7.05
CA VAL A 340 17.26 8.61 5.89
C VAL A 340 18.77 8.71 6.13
N THR A 341 19.17 9.23 7.29
CA THR A 341 20.58 9.31 7.68
C THR A 341 21.23 7.92 7.65
N GLN A 342 20.59 6.91 8.22
CA GLN A 342 21.11 5.54 8.21
C GLN A 342 21.25 5.00 6.77
N SER A 343 20.26 5.24 5.92
CA SER A 343 20.30 4.82 4.52
C SER A 343 21.41 5.53 3.74
N ILE A 344 21.62 6.83 3.94
CA ILE A 344 22.73 7.59 3.31
C ILE A 344 24.10 7.03 3.73
N LEU A 345 24.28 6.70 5.02
CA LEU A 345 25.53 6.09 5.50
C LEU A 345 25.81 4.73 4.85
N VAL A 346 24.78 3.90 4.68
CA VAL A 346 24.87 2.62 4.00
C VAL A 346 25.20 2.81 2.52
N MET A 347 24.55 3.74 1.84
CA MET A 347 24.81 4.06 0.44
C MET A 347 26.26 4.56 0.24
N ALA A 348 26.75 5.43 1.11
CA ALA A 348 28.13 5.91 1.08
C ALA A 348 29.14 4.77 1.30
N GLU A 349 28.82 3.83 2.20
CA GLU A 349 29.66 2.65 2.44
C GLU A 349 29.70 1.71 1.22
N GLN A 350 28.56 1.51 0.55
CA GLN A 350 28.51 0.74 -0.70
C GLN A 350 29.36 1.39 -1.80
N LEU A 351 29.33 2.73 -1.90
CA LEU A 351 30.16 3.47 -2.85
C LEU A 351 31.66 3.40 -2.51
N ARG A 352 32.05 3.31 -1.22
CA ARG A 352 33.45 3.15 -0.79
C ARG A 352 34.05 1.81 -1.20
N ARG A 353 33.21 0.78 -1.37
CA ARG A 353 33.62 -0.59 -1.64
C ARG A 353 33.76 -0.91 -3.12
N GLY A 354 33.09 -0.13 -3.97
CA GLY A 354 33.13 -0.31 -5.43
C GLY A 354 33.76 0.86 -6.15
N ALA A 355 33.87 0.75 -7.47
CA ALA A 355 34.40 1.78 -8.36
C ALA A 355 33.30 2.71 -8.95
N TYR A 356 32.04 2.39 -8.74
CA TYR A 356 30.94 3.20 -9.25
C TYR A 356 30.86 4.56 -8.55
N GLN A 357 30.67 5.61 -9.37
CA GLN A 357 30.50 6.98 -8.88
C GLN A 357 29.12 7.49 -9.29
N PRO A 358 28.40 8.19 -8.41
CA PRO A 358 27.15 8.86 -8.76
C PRO A 358 27.42 9.90 -9.86
N LEU A 359 26.69 9.79 -10.96
CA LEU A 359 26.76 10.72 -12.09
C LEU A 359 25.57 11.68 -12.10
N ALA A 360 24.39 11.19 -11.78
CA ALA A 360 23.16 11.98 -11.78
C ALA A 360 22.19 11.51 -10.70
N GLU A 361 21.51 12.49 -10.09
CA GLU A 361 20.41 12.32 -9.15
C GLU A 361 19.13 12.95 -9.71
N GLU A 362 17.97 12.31 -9.50
CA GLU A 362 16.67 12.79 -9.98
C GLU A 362 16.68 13.16 -11.48
N LEU A 363 17.29 12.29 -12.28
CA LEU A 363 17.42 12.54 -13.72
C LEU A 363 16.05 12.41 -14.41
N ARG A 364 15.56 13.54 -14.92
CA ARG A 364 14.22 13.61 -15.54
C ARG A 364 14.22 13.07 -16.95
N PHE A 365 13.25 12.21 -17.23
CA PHE A 365 12.84 11.94 -18.60
C PHE A 365 11.97 13.08 -19.11
N SER A 366 12.13 13.47 -20.36
CA SER A 366 11.28 14.50 -20.97
C SER A 366 10.80 14.10 -22.37
N SER A 367 9.90 14.89 -22.92
CA SER A 367 9.40 14.77 -24.28
C SER A 367 10.47 15.15 -25.31
N LYS A 368 10.20 14.93 -26.61
CA LYS A 368 11.10 15.20 -27.74
C LYS A 368 11.68 16.62 -27.83
N ASP A 369 11.07 17.58 -27.13
CA ASP A 369 11.52 18.99 -27.11
C ASP A 369 12.47 19.29 -25.93
N ALA A 370 12.94 18.26 -25.23
CA ALA A 370 13.86 18.41 -24.12
C ALA A 370 15.31 18.65 -24.60
N PRO A 371 16.18 19.26 -23.76
CA PRO A 371 17.60 19.37 -24.05
C PRO A 371 18.24 18.02 -24.40
N GLU A 372 19.25 18.01 -25.25
CA GLU A 372 19.97 16.79 -25.67
C GLU A 372 20.53 15.95 -24.50
N SER A 373 20.73 16.60 -23.36
CA SER A 373 21.18 15.94 -22.11
C SER A 373 20.08 15.16 -21.39
N THR A 374 18.83 15.21 -21.88
CA THR A 374 17.70 14.57 -21.20
C THR A 374 17.37 13.24 -21.88
N PRO A 375 17.23 12.14 -21.11
CA PRO A 375 16.78 10.89 -21.67
C PRO A 375 15.35 11.03 -22.22
N VAL A 376 15.15 10.51 -23.41
CA VAL A 376 13.82 10.45 -24.05
C VAL A 376 13.57 9.00 -24.39
N LEU A 377 12.50 8.43 -23.85
CA LEU A 377 12.08 7.10 -24.23
C LEU A 377 10.68 7.13 -24.82
N SER A 378 10.60 6.79 -26.10
CA SER A 378 9.35 6.63 -26.83
C SER A 378 9.27 5.20 -27.35
N VAL A 379 8.18 4.51 -27.06
CA VAL A 379 7.94 3.12 -27.51
C VAL A 379 6.55 3.05 -28.13
N GLY A 380 6.49 2.86 -29.45
CA GLY A 380 5.22 2.90 -30.18
C GLY A 380 4.50 4.23 -29.99
N SER A 381 3.26 4.17 -29.54
CA SER A 381 2.42 5.33 -29.20
C SER A 381 2.64 5.88 -27.79
N MET A 382 3.62 5.37 -27.05
CA MET A 382 3.91 5.83 -25.68
C MET A 382 5.11 6.77 -25.62
N GLN A 383 4.97 7.82 -24.83
CA GLN A 383 6.07 8.68 -24.39
C GLN A 383 6.19 8.63 -22.88
N LEU A 384 7.35 8.20 -22.39
CA LEU A 384 7.57 8.08 -20.96
C LEU A 384 8.07 9.40 -20.36
N ARG A 385 7.55 9.71 -19.18
CA ARG A 385 7.99 10.78 -18.30
C ARG A 385 8.22 10.21 -16.91
N GLY A 386 9.20 10.75 -16.21
CA GLY A 386 9.52 10.33 -14.86
C GLY A 386 10.91 10.80 -14.45
N ASN A 387 11.30 10.39 -13.28
CA ASN A 387 12.64 10.64 -12.74
C ASN A 387 13.32 9.30 -12.48
N ILE A 388 14.62 9.26 -12.72
CA ILE A 388 15.50 8.19 -12.23
C ILE A 388 16.16 8.70 -10.96
N ASP A 389 15.95 8.03 -9.85
CA ASP A 389 16.43 8.50 -8.55
C ASP A 389 17.96 8.67 -8.56
N ARG A 390 18.71 7.66 -9.03
CA ARG A 390 20.17 7.76 -9.14
C ARG A 390 20.72 6.92 -10.29
N VAL A 391 21.69 7.50 -10.99
CA VAL A 391 22.52 6.84 -12.00
C VAL A 391 23.98 6.89 -11.57
N ASP A 392 24.60 5.75 -11.39
CA ASP A 392 26.04 5.63 -11.12
C ASP A 392 26.73 5.03 -12.33
N THR A 393 27.99 5.44 -12.55
CA THR A 393 28.82 4.92 -13.64
C THR A 393 30.18 4.48 -13.15
N ALA A 394 30.75 3.49 -13.85
CA ALA A 394 32.15 3.10 -13.68
C ALA A 394 32.79 2.89 -15.07
N GLU A 395 33.98 3.40 -15.26
CA GLU A 395 34.72 3.27 -16.52
C GLU A 395 35.87 2.27 -16.38
N HIS A 396 35.99 1.38 -17.37
CA HIS A 396 37.08 0.43 -17.45
C HIS A 396 37.39 0.09 -18.91
N GLU A 397 38.66 0.28 -19.35
CA GLU A 397 39.13 -0.08 -20.68
C GLU A 397 38.26 0.43 -21.85
N GLY A 398 37.81 1.68 -21.78
CA GLY A 398 36.98 2.30 -22.84
C GLY A 398 35.49 1.87 -22.79
N LYS A 399 35.09 1.08 -21.79
CA LYS A 399 33.74 0.68 -21.54
C LYS A 399 33.15 1.47 -20.37
N LEU A 400 31.88 1.89 -20.51
CA LEU A 400 31.13 2.60 -19.49
C LEU A 400 30.05 1.69 -18.94
N TYR A 401 30.23 1.26 -17.70
CA TYR A 401 29.24 0.44 -17.00
C TYR A 401 28.25 1.33 -16.27
N VAL A 402 26.94 1.06 -16.49
CA VAL A 402 25.84 1.87 -15.96
C VAL A 402 25.14 1.11 -14.85
N LYS A 403 24.93 1.76 -13.71
CA LYS A 403 24.13 1.27 -12.60
C LYS A 403 22.96 2.21 -12.34
N VAL A 404 21.76 1.68 -12.33
CA VAL A 404 20.53 2.42 -12.00
C VAL A 404 20.07 2.02 -10.62
N VAL A 405 19.76 3.00 -9.80
CA VAL A 405 19.25 2.80 -8.44
C VAL A 405 17.95 3.56 -8.27
N ASP A 406 16.94 2.90 -7.73
CA ASP A 406 15.64 3.44 -7.40
C ASP A 406 15.37 3.23 -5.91
N TYR A 407 15.05 4.30 -5.18
CA TYR A 407 14.88 4.27 -3.75
C TYR A 407 13.47 3.79 -3.36
N LYS A 408 13.37 2.93 -2.35
CA LYS A 408 12.08 2.39 -1.90
C LYS A 408 11.93 2.49 -0.38
N THR A 409 10.91 3.20 0.07
CA THR A 409 10.55 3.29 1.51
C THR A 409 9.69 2.12 2.00
N GLY A 410 9.28 1.23 1.12
CA GLY A 410 8.54 0.00 1.41
C GLY A 410 9.36 -1.26 1.13
N ALA A 411 8.84 -2.39 1.58
CA ALA A 411 9.41 -3.70 1.24
C ALA A 411 9.23 -3.97 -0.27
N THR A 412 10.28 -3.78 -1.03
CA THR A 412 10.29 -4.04 -2.48
C THR A 412 11.45 -4.97 -2.78
N SER A 413 11.16 -6.13 -3.35
CA SER A 413 12.12 -7.09 -3.85
C SER A 413 12.10 -7.12 -5.38
N TRP A 414 13.25 -7.43 -5.96
CA TRP A 414 13.35 -7.75 -7.37
C TRP A 414 12.84 -9.17 -7.60
N GLU A 415 11.87 -9.33 -8.49
CA GLU A 415 11.24 -10.62 -8.74
C GLU A 415 11.06 -10.83 -10.25
N PRO A 416 11.79 -11.79 -10.85
CA PRO A 416 11.77 -11.99 -12.31
C PRO A 416 10.38 -12.24 -12.90
N TYR A 417 9.48 -12.92 -12.18
CA TYR A 417 8.12 -13.18 -12.68
C TYR A 417 7.28 -11.89 -12.78
N LYS A 418 7.57 -10.86 -11.98
CA LYS A 418 6.90 -9.55 -12.06
C LYS A 418 7.27 -8.77 -13.33
N ILE A 419 8.41 -9.09 -13.94
CA ILE A 419 8.75 -8.56 -15.26
C ILE A 419 7.85 -9.22 -16.31
N LEU A 420 7.63 -10.52 -16.20
CA LEU A 420 6.79 -11.26 -17.13
C LEU A 420 5.33 -10.80 -17.07
N SER A 421 4.81 -10.55 -15.87
CA SER A 421 3.46 -9.99 -15.67
C SER A 421 3.34 -8.52 -16.09
N GLY A 422 4.46 -7.79 -16.19
CA GLY A 422 4.49 -6.35 -16.47
C GLY A 422 4.29 -5.47 -15.23
N SER A 423 4.26 -6.04 -14.02
CA SER A 423 4.04 -5.33 -12.76
C SER A 423 5.32 -4.70 -12.17
N GLN A 424 6.51 -5.00 -12.74
CA GLN A 424 7.81 -4.49 -12.29
C GLN A 424 8.76 -4.23 -13.48
N LEU A 425 8.56 -3.13 -14.21
CA LEU A 425 9.31 -2.77 -15.41
C LEU A 425 10.30 -1.61 -15.19
N GLN A 426 10.12 -0.86 -14.11
CA GLN A 426 10.72 0.43 -13.85
C GLN A 426 12.24 0.44 -14.05
N LEU A 427 12.99 -0.44 -13.39
CA LEU A 427 14.46 -0.47 -13.44
C LEU A 427 15.00 -0.76 -14.84
N LEU A 428 14.40 -1.70 -15.57
CA LEU A 428 14.84 -2.08 -16.92
C LEU A 428 14.57 -0.96 -17.94
N ILE A 429 13.46 -0.27 -17.79
CA ILE A 429 13.09 0.87 -18.63
C ILE A 429 14.01 2.06 -18.34
N TYR A 430 14.33 2.31 -17.08
CA TYR A 430 15.29 3.34 -16.69
C TYR A 430 16.68 3.06 -17.25
N LEU A 431 17.15 1.82 -17.12
CA LEU A 431 18.43 1.41 -17.71
C LEU A 431 18.42 1.59 -19.23
N SER A 432 17.32 1.22 -19.91
CA SER A 432 17.21 1.42 -21.36
C SER A 432 17.35 2.88 -21.77
N ALA A 433 16.65 3.77 -21.07
CA ALA A 433 16.67 5.20 -21.35
C ALA A 433 18.06 5.81 -21.15
N ILE A 434 18.75 5.41 -20.10
CA ILE A 434 20.12 5.88 -19.82
C ILE A 434 21.12 5.31 -20.83
N THR A 435 20.99 4.03 -21.18
CA THR A 435 21.83 3.42 -22.21
C THR A 435 21.73 4.19 -23.53
N GLU A 436 20.51 4.45 -24.02
CA GLU A 436 20.28 5.23 -25.25
C GLU A 436 20.78 6.67 -25.17
N LEU A 437 20.70 7.31 -23.99
CA LEU A 437 21.27 8.63 -23.77
C LEU A 437 22.80 8.60 -23.87
N PHE A 438 23.45 7.64 -23.17
CA PHE A 438 24.91 7.58 -23.09
C PHE A 438 25.55 7.11 -24.40
N GLU A 439 24.91 6.23 -25.17
CA GLU A 439 25.34 5.90 -26.52
C GLU A 439 25.44 7.14 -27.44
N ARG A 440 24.56 8.11 -27.26
CA ARG A 440 24.60 9.40 -27.98
C ARG A 440 25.65 10.34 -27.42
N GLN A 441 25.84 10.39 -26.09
CA GLN A 441 26.77 11.31 -25.44
C GLN A 441 28.21 10.84 -25.49
N TYR A 442 28.44 9.53 -25.53
CA TYR A 442 29.74 8.90 -25.50
C TYR A 442 29.92 7.92 -26.67
N PRO A 443 29.92 8.41 -27.93
CA PRO A 443 29.94 7.56 -29.13
C PRO A 443 31.22 6.70 -29.23
N ASP A 444 32.27 7.10 -28.54
CA ASP A 444 33.57 6.38 -28.52
C ASP A 444 33.66 5.32 -27.40
N LYS A 445 32.60 5.15 -26.59
CA LYS A 445 32.58 4.19 -25.49
C LYS A 445 31.54 3.12 -25.72
N GLU A 446 31.87 1.91 -25.36
CA GLU A 446 30.90 0.81 -25.26
C GLU A 446 30.07 0.98 -23.97
N ILE A 447 28.74 1.18 -24.09
CA ILE A 447 27.86 1.33 -22.92
C ILE A 447 27.32 -0.03 -22.51
N LEU A 448 27.62 -0.45 -21.29
CA LEU A 448 27.27 -1.76 -20.78
C LEU A 448 26.37 -1.65 -19.53
N PRO A 449 25.36 -2.54 -19.39
CA PRO A 449 24.62 -2.65 -18.14
C PRO A 449 25.55 -3.17 -17.04
N GLY A 450 25.64 -2.46 -15.93
CA GLY A 450 26.37 -2.91 -14.74
C GLY A 450 25.45 -3.55 -13.70
N ALA A 451 24.41 -2.80 -13.27
CA ALA A 451 23.42 -3.30 -12.34
C ALA A 451 22.14 -2.44 -12.36
N VAL A 452 21.06 -3.00 -11.86
CA VAL A 452 19.83 -2.29 -11.51
C VAL A 452 19.36 -2.67 -10.12
N PHE A 453 19.06 -1.69 -9.26
CA PHE A 453 18.76 -1.94 -7.86
C PHE A 453 17.55 -1.15 -7.35
N TYR A 454 16.73 -1.79 -6.57
CA TYR A 454 15.89 -1.16 -5.58
C TYR A 454 16.66 -1.03 -4.28
N ALA A 455 16.96 0.19 -3.87
CA ALA A 455 17.69 0.48 -2.62
C ALA A 455 16.69 0.79 -1.51
N PRO A 456 16.65 0.00 -0.41
CA PRO A 456 15.72 0.23 0.67
C PRO A 456 16.08 1.47 1.47
N ILE A 457 15.09 2.33 1.71
CA ILE A 457 15.13 3.38 2.72
C ILE A 457 14.36 2.85 3.92
N GLY A 458 15.08 2.39 4.94
CA GLY A 458 14.46 1.69 6.06
C GLY A 458 15.25 1.79 7.36
N ASP A 459 14.58 1.41 8.44
CA ASP A 459 15.25 1.22 9.73
C ASP A 459 15.92 -0.16 9.74
N ALA A 460 17.23 -0.18 9.92
CA ALA A 460 17.97 -1.44 10.04
C ALA A 460 17.73 -2.03 11.43
N PHE A 461 16.77 -2.94 11.52
CA PHE A 461 16.49 -3.67 12.76
C PHE A 461 17.52 -4.78 12.95
N VAL A 462 18.37 -4.60 13.94
CA VAL A 462 19.47 -5.53 14.22
C VAL A 462 19.33 -6.05 15.64
N ASP A 463 19.45 -7.37 15.78
CA ASP A 463 19.44 -8.03 17.08
C ASP A 463 20.74 -7.72 17.86
N LEU A 464 20.64 -6.76 18.79
CA LEU A 464 21.77 -6.30 19.59
C LEU A 464 22.33 -7.36 20.55
N GLU A 465 21.55 -8.41 20.87
CA GLU A 465 22.06 -9.49 21.75
C GLU A 465 23.18 -10.29 21.11
N LYS A 466 23.21 -10.33 19.76
CA LYS A 466 24.23 -11.03 18.96
C LYS A 466 25.43 -10.18 18.59
N ILE A 467 25.37 -8.86 18.83
CA ILE A 467 26.37 -7.89 18.36
C ILE A 467 27.23 -7.41 19.52
N ARG A 468 28.54 -7.64 19.44
CA ARG A 468 29.50 -7.33 20.49
C ARG A 468 30.43 -6.13 20.16
N THR A 469 30.52 -5.77 18.89
CA THR A 469 31.44 -4.71 18.42
C THR A 469 30.74 -3.71 17.52
N GLN A 470 31.26 -2.50 17.44
CA GLN A 470 30.76 -1.46 16.53
C GLN A 470 30.85 -1.88 15.05
N GLU A 471 31.92 -2.60 14.71
CA GLU A 471 32.14 -3.11 13.36
C GLU A 471 31.07 -4.16 12.99
N ALA A 472 30.79 -5.11 13.89
CA ALA A 472 29.70 -6.09 13.69
C ALA A 472 28.34 -5.42 13.55
N LEU A 473 28.08 -4.31 14.29
CA LEU A 473 26.85 -3.53 14.15
C LEU A 473 26.76 -2.85 12.77
N ARG A 474 27.88 -2.26 12.31
CA ARG A 474 27.95 -1.63 10.99
C ARG A 474 27.70 -2.63 9.87
N LYS A 475 28.34 -3.79 9.94
CA LYS A 475 28.17 -4.91 9.00
C LYS A 475 26.73 -5.42 8.98
N ALA A 476 26.13 -5.62 10.15
CA ALA A 476 24.75 -6.07 10.27
C ALA A 476 23.73 -5.06 9.67
N LYS A 477 23.94 -3.76 9.90
CA LYS A 477 23.11 -2.70 9.32
C LYS A 477 23.27 -2.61 7.80
N LEU A 478 24.49 -2.78 7.30
CA LEU A 478 24.78 -2.80 5.86
C LEU A 478 24.04 -3.95 5.19
N LYS A 479 24.05 -5.13 5.81
CA LYS A 479 23.37 -6.33 5.33
C LYS A 479 21.84 -6.19 5.34
N GLU A 480 21.27 -5.55 6.37
CA GLU A 480 19.83 -5.33 6.49
C GLU A 480 19.29 -4.40 5.39
N LEU A 481 20.12 -3.44 4.96
CA LEU A 481 19.79 -2.51 3.88
C LEU A 481 20.44 -2.89 2.54
N THR A 482 20.71 -4.19 2.33
CA THR A 482 21.19 -4.70 1.05
C THR A 482 20.15 -4.41 -0.05
N PRO A 483 20.55 -3.83 -1.19
CA PRO A 483 19.62 -3.58 -2.29
C PRO A 483 19.15 -4.88 -2.93
N SER A 484 17.99 -4.85 -3.53
CA SER A 484 17.45 -5.97 -4.31
C SER A 484 17.48 -5.63 -5.80
N GLY A 485 17.95 -6.53 -6.65
CA GLY A 485 18.04 -6.23 -8.07
C GLY A 485 18.86 -7.22 -8.87
N LEU A 486 19.32 -6.78 -10.02
CA LEU A 486 20.01 -7.59 -11.00
C LEU A 486 21.39 -6.99 -11.32
N MET A 487 22.41 -7.85 -11.43
CA MET A 487 23.78 -7.46 -11.72
C MET A 487 24.31 -8.17 -12.96
N ASN A 488 25.20 -7.50 -13.68
CA ASN A 488 25.93 -8.12 -14.77
C ASN A 488 26.93 -9.15 -14.19
N SER A 489 26.88 -10.36 -14.71
CA SER A 489 27.73 -11.47 -14.27
C SER A 489 29.16 -11.46 -14.82
N ASP A 490 29.48 -10.47 -15.64
CA ASP A 490 30.87 -10.26 -16.13
C ASP A 490 31.83 -9.97 -14.96
N GLU A 491 32.99 -10.57 -14.96
CA GLU A 491 33.94 -10.47 -13.86
C GLU A 491 34.38 -9.02 -13.62
N THR A 492 34.57 -8.24 -14.68
CA THR A 492 34.91 -6.81 -14.59
C THR A 492 33.76 -6.03 -13.96
N ALA A 493 32.53 -6.28 -14.41
CA ALA A 493 31.33 -5.61 -13.86
C ALA A 493 31.15 -5.90 -12.37
N LEU A 494 31.36 -7.15 -11.94
CA LEU A 494 31.29 -7.55 -10.53
C LEU A 494 32.41 -6.95 -9.71
N THR A 495 33.63 -6.90 -10.24
CA THR A 495 34.79 -6.26 -9.58
C THR A 495 34.57 -4.74 -9.41
N LEU A 496 33.98 -4.07 -10.41
CA LEU A 496 33.63 -2.66 -10.30
C LEU A 496 32.52 -2.42 -9.25
N LEU A 497 31.62 -3.39 -9.03
CA LEU A 497 30.56 -3.29 -8.00
C LEU A 497 31.09 -3.57 -6.58
N ALA A 498 31.97 -4.57 -6.42
CA ALA A 498 32.30 -5.17 -5.13
C ALA A 498 33.78 -5.02 -4.71
N GLY A 499 34.61 -4.43 -5.54
CA GLY A 499 36.05 -4.42 -5.29
C GLY A 499 36.66 -5.84 -5.36
N ASP A 500 37.40 -6.24 -4.34
CA ASP A 500 37.98 -7.57 -4.22
C ASP A 500 36.98 -8.71 -3.94
N GLY A 501 35.73 -8.36 -3.60
CA GLY A 501 34.64 -9.30 -3.43
C GLY A 501 34.56 -10.02 -2.08
N GLU A 502 35.52 -9.86 -1.18
CA GLU A 502 35.57 -10.57 0.11
C GLU A 502 34.30 -10.35 0.95
N ASP A 503 33.85 -9.10 1.06
CA ASP A 503 32.68 -8.69 1.83
C ASP A 503 31.43 -8.41 0.96
N ALA A 504 31.40 -8.83 -0.31
CA ALA A 504 30.34 -8.50 -1.25
C ALA A 504 28.94 -8.89 -0.74
N ALA A 505 28.81 -10.04 -0.06
CA ALA A 505 27.55 -10.51 0.51
C ALA A 505 27.00 -9.66 1.66
N ASP A 506 27.76 -8.68 2.16
CA ASP A 506 27.30 -7.77 3.20
C ASP A 506 26.53 -6.56 2.65
N PHE A 507 26.66 -6.26 1.35
CA PHE A 507 26.09 -5.07 0.75
C PHE A 507 25.54 -5.26 -0.68
N LEU A 508 25.72 -6.45 -1.27
CA LEU A 508 25.12 -6.84 -2.54
C LEU A 508 24.26 -8.11 -2.36
N PRO A 509 23.25 -8.31 -3.19
CA PRO A 509 22.37 -9.48 -3.11
C PRO A 509 23.04 -10.73 -3.72
N VAL A 510 24.20 -11.09 -3.21
CA VAL A 510 25.02 -12.22 -3.68
C VAL A 510 25.38 -13.15 -2.53
N ARG A 511 25.82 -14.34 -2.87
CA ARG A 511 26.51 -15.26 -1.96
C ARG A 511 28.01 -15.22 -2.30
N THR A 512 28.85 -15.34 -1.28
CA THR A 512 30.28 -15.46 -1.45
C THR A 512 30.77 -16.83 -0.97
N SER A 513 31.78 -17.36 -1.61
CA SER A 513 32.49 -18.59 -1.21
C SER A 513 33.96 -18.45 -1.55
N GLU A 514 34.83 -18.69 -0.57
CA GLU A 514 36.27 -18.54 -0.72
C GLU A 514 36.70 -17.15 -1.23
N GLY A 515 36.05 -16.08 -0.72
CA GLY A 515 36.29 -14.70 -1.12
C GLY A 515 35.79 -14.31 -2.52
N LYS A 516 35.09 -15.21 -3.24
CA LYS A 516 34.59 -14.94 -4.59
C LYS A 516 33.06 -14.89 -4.61
N ILE A 517 32.51 -14.01 -5.45
CA ILE A 517 31.08 -13.90 -5.70
C ILE A 517 30.62 -15.16 -6.43
N ARG A 518 29.55 -15.78 -5.92
CA ARG A 518 28.86 -16.89 -6.58
C ARG A 518 27.76 -16.32 -7.45
N LEU A 519 27.78 -16.69 -8.75
CA LEU A 519 26.72 -16.36 -9.67
C LEU A 519 25.41 -17.07 -9.25
N GLY A 520 24.30 -16.38 -9.31
CA GLY A 520 22.98 -16.86 -8.87
C GLY A 520 21.83 -16.15 -9.58
N GLU A 521 20.66 -16.17 -8.98
CA GLU A 521 19.43 -15.61 -9.55
C GLU A 521 19.50 -14.09 -9.80
N ASN A 522 20.32 -13.37 -9.04
CA ASN A 522 20.51 -11.93 -9.15
C ASN A 522 21.65 -11.54 -10.11
N THR A 523 22.17 -12.48 -10.90
CA THR A 523 23.25 -12.23 -11.85
C THR A 523 22.91 -12.76 -13.25
N VAL A 524 23.08 -11.92 -14.27
CA VAL A 524 22.87 -12.28 -15.68
C VAL A 524 23.93 -11.64 -16.56
N ASP A 525 24.26 -12.26 -17.68
CA ASP A 525 25.18 -11.68 -18.66
C ASP A 525 24.56 -10.47 -19.39
N ALA A 526 25.39 -9.63 -19.98
CA ALA A 526 24.98 -8.42 -20.69
C ALA A 526 23.95 -8.71 -21.79
N SER A 527 24.04 -9.86 -22.48
CA SER A 527 23.11 -10.24 -23.54
C SER A 527 21.69 -10.51 -22.99
N ARG A 528 21.61 -11.11 -21.80
CA ARG A 528 20.32 -11.30 -21.10
C ARG A 528 19.77 -9.98 -20.59
N PHE A 529 20.60 -9.07 -20.11
CA PHE A 529 20.15 -7.72 -19.76
C PHE A 529 19.47 -7.03 -20.96
N ILE A 530 20.12 -7.06 -22.13
CA ILE A 530 19.58 -6.48 -23.37
C ILE A 530 18.23 -7.13 -23.73
N LYS A 531 18.10 -8.46 -23.59
CA LYS A 531 16.83 -9.16 -23.84
C LYS A 531 15.74 -8.75 -22.85
N LEU A 532 16.07 -8.58 -21.57
CA LEU A 532 15.12 -8.11 -20.55
C LEU A 532 14.67 -6.67 -20.82
N GLN A 533 15.58 -5.79 -21.22
CA GLN A 533 15.24 -4.43 -21.65
C GLN A 533 14.31 -4.42 -22.86
N ALA A 534 14.61 -5.25 -23.87
CA ALA A 534 13.77 -5.39 -25.07
C ALA A 534 12.37 -5.91 -24.69
N TYR A 535 12.30 -6.90 -23.79
CA TYR A 535 11.04 -7.42 -23.30
C TYR A 535 10.22 -6.35 -22.52
N ALA A 536 10.88 -5.58 -21.67
CA ALA A 536 10.23 -4.50 -20.94
C ALA A 536 9.66 -3.43 -21.89
N LYS A 537 10.41 -3.08 -22.97
CA LYS A 537 9.91 -2.18 -24.03
C LYS A 537 8.71 -2.77 -24.77
N GLU A 538 8.72 -4.06 -25.05
CA GLU A 538 7.59 -4.75 -25.67
C GLU A 538 6.34 -4.70 -24.79
N LYS A 539 6.49 -4.90 -23.45
CA LYS A 539 5.41 -4.72 -22.50
C LYS A 539 4.85 -3.29 -22.49
N LEU A 540 5.71 -2.27 -22.62
CA LEU A 540 5.24 -0.89 -22.77
C LEU A 540 4.41 -0.71 -24.05
N ARG A 541 4.85 -1.30 -25.16
CA ARG A 541 4.12 -1.24 -26.45
C ARG A 541 2.75 -1.91 -26.33
N GLU A 542 2.71 -3.13 -25.75
CA GLU A 542 1.50 -3.89 -25.48
C GLU A 542 0.49 -3.07 -24.66
N ALA A 543 0.94 -2.48 -23.54
CA ALA A 543 0.08 -1.66 -22.70
C ALA A 543 -0.43 -0.41 -23.42
N GLY A 544 0.45 0.28 -24.17
CA GLY A 544 0.08 1.47 -24.94
C GLY A 544 -1.00 1.18 -25.97
N GLU A 545 -0.83 0.10 -26.74
CA GLU A 545 -1.81 -0.34 -27.74
C GLU A 545 -3.14 -0.74 -27.11
N ALA A 546 -3.09 -1.50 -26.02
CA ALA A 546 -4.29 -1.95 -25.32
C ALA A 546 -5.07 -0.79 -24.66
N ILE A 547 -4.37 0.17 -24.02
CA ILE A 547 -4.97 1.36 -23.42
C ILE A 547 -5.63 2.24 -24.49
N LEU A 548 -4.92 2.54 -25.59
CA LEU A 548 -5.45 3.33 -26.70
C LEU A 548 -6.49 2.56 -27.51
N GLY A 549 -6.45 1.23 -27.47
CA GLY A 549 -7.50 0.36 -28.00
C GLY A 549 -8.75 0.34 -27.14
N GLY A 550 -8.73 0.93 -25.93
CA GLY A 550 -9.89 1.03 -25.03
C GLY A 550 -10.05 -0.10 -24.04
N ASN A 551 -9.04 -0.90 -23.78
CA ASN A 551 -9.13 -1.98 -22.78
C ASN A 551 -9.22 -1.41 -21.36
N VAL A 552 -10.37 -1.66 -20.72
CA VAL A 552 -10.68 -1.26 -19.32
C VAL A 552 -11.25 -2.44 -18.52
N GLN A 553 -10.88 -3.66 -18.88
CA GLN A 553 -11.37 -4.87 -18.22
C GLN A 553 -11.04 -4.88 -16.72
N VAL A 554 -11.98 -5.41 -15.93
CA VAL A 554 -11.72 -5.75 -14.53
C VAL A 554 -10.94 -7.08 -14.51
N LEU A 555 -9.63 -6.98 -14.62
CA LEU A 555 -8.72 -8.13 -14.67
C LEU A 555 -7.60 -7.92 -13.64
N PRO A 556 -7.87 -8.18 -12.36
CA PRO A 556 -6.86 -8.01 -11.32
C PRO A 556 -5.75 -9.06 -11.46
N LEU A 557 -4.51 -8.61 -11.43
CA LEU A 557 -3.35 -9.48 -11.38
C LEU A 557 -3.33 -10.23 -10.04
N GLU A 558 -3.10 -11.53 -10.10
CA GLU A 558 -2.86 -12.39 -8.95
C GLU A 558 -1.37 -12.78 -8.92
N GLU A 559 -0.71 -12.50 -7.80
CA GLU A 559 0.69 -12.83 -7.55
C GLU A 559 0.81 -13.42 -6.14
N ASP A 560 1.45 -14.58 -6.01
CA ASP A 560 1.69 -15.28 -4.73
C ASP A 560 0.43 -15.50 -3.87
N GLY A 561 -0.72 -15.73 -4.51
CA GLY A 561 -2.01 -15.92 -3.82
C GLY A 561 -2.66 -14.62 -3.34
N HIS A 562 -2.09 -13.47 -3.69
CA HIS A 562 -2.64 -12.15 -3.42
C HIS A 562 -3.15 -11.49 -4.70
N THR A 563 -4.33 -10.92 -4.65
CA THR A 563 -4.88 -10.17 -5.77
C THR A 563 -4.65 -8.68 -5.61
N SER A 564 -4.47 -7.98 -6.72
CA SER A 564 -4.36 -6.52 -6.71
C SER A 564 -5.63 -5.79 -6.20
N CYS A 565 -6.71 -6.54 -5.93
CA CYS A 565 -7.95 -6.05 -5.33
C CYS A 565 -7.87 -5.85 -3.82
N GLU A 566 -6.96 -6.52 -3.10
CA GLU A 566 -6.90 -6.47 -1.63
C GLU A 566 -6.82 -5.04 -1.07
N TYR A 567 -6.04 -4.20 -1.73
CA TYR A 567 -5.84 -2.79 -1.36
C TYR A 567 -6.34 -1.82 -2.42
N CYS A 568 -7.24 -2.28 -3.31
CA CYS A 568 -7.79 -1.45 -4.36
C CYS A 568 -8.91 -0.56 -3.82
N PRO A 569 -8.89 0.77 -4.05
CA PRO A 569 -9.98 1.64 -3.66
C PRO A 569 -11.28 1.36 -4.43
N TYR A 570 -11.20 0.61 -5.53
CA TYR A 570 -12.31 0.26 -6.41
C TYR A 570 -12.74 -1.21 -6.27
N ARG A 571 -12.37 -1.90 -5.21
CA ARG A 571 -12.64 -3.33 -5.02
C ARG A 571 -14.14 -3.69 -4.95
N ASP A 572 -14.97 -2.71 -4.67
CA ASP A 572 -16.42 -2.90 -4.52
C ASP A 572 -17.17 -2.69 -5.86
N VAL A 573 -16.45 -2.34 -6.93
CA VAL A 573 -16.94 -2.25 -8.31
C VAL A 573 -16.76 -3.59 -9.00
#